data_6f2be702398469eafb98f5c15939e02e
#
_entry.id   6f2be702398469eafb98f5c15939e02e
#
_cell.length_a   1.000
_cell.length_b   1.000
_cell.length_c   1.000
_cell.angle_alpha   90.00
_cell.angle_beta   90.00
_cell.angle_gamma   90.00
#
_symmetry.space_group_name_H-M   'P 1'
#
loop_
_entity.id
_entity.type
_entity.pdbx_description
1 polymer ?
#
loop_
_entity_poly.entity_id
_entity_poly.type
_entity_poly.pdbx_seq_one_letter_code
_entity_poly.pdbx_strand_id
1 'polypeptide(L)'
;MALDRLDAFENRIRDLVKLVQELKKKNATLEEELKVVRQRLAVKDDSNRRWEQERVDIKSRIEKVLGDIELLECFEERKEVALD
;
A
#
# COMPACT_ATOMS: atom_id res chain seq x y z
N MET A 1 -57.15 -12.42 -21.24
CA MET A 1 -56.41 -13.48 -20.53
C MET A 1 -55.03 -13.73 -21.11
N ALA A 2 -54.90 -13.99 -22.39
CA ALA A 2 -53.59 -14.13 -23.03
C ALA A 2 -52.80 -12.80 -23.04
N LEU A 3 -53.48 -11.67 -23.20
CA LEU A 3 -52.91 -10.33 -23.15
C LEU A 3 -52.37 -9.97 -21.77
N ASP A 4 -53.02 -10.41 -20.69
CA ASP A 4 -52.58 -10.18 -19.32
C ASP A 4 -51.26 -10.92 -19.02
N ARG A 5 -51.14 -12.16 -19.55
CA ARG A 5 -49.92 -12.95 -19.42
C ARG A 5 -48.76 -12.34 -20.20
N LEU A 6 -49.03 -11.82 -21.38
CA LEU A 6 -48.04 -11.12 -22.20
C LEU A 6 -47.54 -9.85 -21.54
N ASP A 7 -48.48 -9.06 -20.97
CA ASP A 7 -48.14 -7.85 -20.24
C ASP A 7 -47.32 -8.14 -19.00
N ALA A 8 -47.68 -9.19 -18.24
CA ALA A 8 -46.89 -9.63 -17.09
C ALA A 8 -45.48 -10.09 -17.49
N PHE A 9 -45.37 -10.79 -18.61
CA PHE A 9 -44.12 -11.23 -19.17
C PHE A 9 -43.26 -10.04 -19.62
N GLU A 10 -43.83 -9.09 -20.32
CA GLU A 10 -43.13 -7.85 -20.69
C GLU A 10 -42.61 -7.08 -19.48
N ASN A 11 -43.44 -6.95 -18.45
CA ASN A 11 -43.04 -6.28 -17.21
C ASN A 11 -41.83 -6.99 -16.54
N ARG A 12 -41.85 -8.32 -16.53
CA ARG A 12 -40.71 -9.10 -16.01
C ARG A 12 -39.44 -8.87 -16.81
N ILE A 13 -39.56 -8.82 -18.12
CA ILE A 13 -38.41 -8.55 -19.01
C ILE A 13 -37.85 -7.17 -18.75
N ARG A 14 -38.72 -6.16 -18.62
CA ARG A 14 -38.31 -4.79 -18.29
C ARG A 14 -37.58 -4.71 -16.95
N ASP A 15 -38.10 -5.38 -15.93
CA ASP A 15 -37.51 -5.43 -14.61
C ASP A 15 -36.13 -6.10 -14.64
N LEU A 16 -35.99 -7.19 -15.39
CA LEU A 16 -34.72 -7.87 -15.58
C LEU A 16 -33.71 -7.00 -16.33
N VAL A 17 -34.12 -6.30 -17.35
CA VAL A 17 -33.28 -5.36 -18.09
C VAL A 17 -32.79 -4.23 -17.19
N LYS A 18 -33.65 -3.66 -16.37
CA LYS A 18 -33.28 -2.65 -15.37
C LYS A 18 -32.26 -3.19 -14.38
N LEU A 19 -32.50 -4.41 -13.88
CA LEU A 19 -31.59 -5.06 -12.95
C LEU A 19 -30.23 -5.28 -13.57
N VAL A 20 -30.16 -5.75 -14.80
CA VAL A 20 -28.91 -5.93 -15.54
C VAL A 20 -28.16 -4.59 -15.70
N GLN A 21 -28.88 -3.53 -16.03
CA GLN A 21 -28.29 -2.21 -16.17
C GLN A 21 -27.72 -1.69 -14.85
N GLU A 22 -28.45 -1.88 -13.75
CA GLU A 22 -27.98 -1.52 -12.40
C GLU A 22 -26.73 -2.32 -11.99
N LEU A 23 -26.73 -3.62 -12.28
CA LEU A 23 -25.58 -4.47 -12.01
C LEU A 23 -24.36 -4.05 -12.83
N LYS A 24 -24.54 -3.71 -14.09
CA LYS A 24 -23.45 -3.18 -14.93
C LYS A 24 -22.87 -1.89 -14.37
N LYS A 25 -23.71 -0.98 -13.90
CA LYS A 25 -23.27 0.27 -13.26
C LYS A 25 -22.48 -0.01 -11.98
N LYS A 26 -23.01 -0.90 -11.13
CA LYS A 26 -22.34 -1.30 -9.89
C LYS A 26 -20.98 -1.95 -10.17
N ASN A 27 -20.91 -2.83 -11.17
CA ASN A 27 -19.66 -3.46 -11.58
C ASN A 27 -18.63 -2.42 -12.05
N ALA A 28 -19.05 -1.48 -12.87
CA ALA A 28 -18.16 -0.41 -13.34
C ALA A 28 -17.65 0.44 -12.19
N THR A 29 -18.52 0.79 -11.23
CA THR A 29 -18.12 1.54 -10.03
C THR A 29 -17.16 0.75 -9.16
N LEU A 30 -17.43 -0.53 -8.95
CA LEU A 30 -16.55 -1.41 -8.17
C LEU A 30 -15.19 -1.60 -8.83
N GLU A 31 -15.13 -1.75 -10.13
CA GLU A 31 -13.88 -1.83 -10.86
C GLU A 31 -13.05 -0.55 -10.72
N GLU A 32 -13.69 0.60 -10.81
CA GLU A 32 -13.04 1.89 -10.62
C GLU A 32 -12.51 2.06 -9.19
N GLU A 33 -13.31 1.73 -8.18
CA GLU A 33 -12.90 1.76 -6.77
C GLU A 33 -11.72 0.82 -6.53
N LEU A 34 -11.77 -0.37 -7.11
CA LEU A 34 -10.72 -1.37 -6.97
C LEU A 34 -9.42 -0.88 -7.59
N LYS A 35 -9.49 -0.22 -8.74
CA LYS A 35 -8.34 0.39 -9.40
C LYS A 35 -7.70 1.47 -8.53
N VAL A 36 -8.52 2.34 -7.95
CA VAL A 36 -8.04 3.41 -7.05
C VAL A 36 -7.36 2.82 -5.81
N VAL A 37 -7.98 1.81 -5.19
CA VAL A 37 -7.41 1.15 -4.01
C VAL A 37 -6.08 0.47 -4.33
N ARG A 38 -5.98 -0.21 -5.47
CA ARG A 38 -4.73 -0.83 -5.91
C ARG A 38 -3.62 0.18 -6.13
N GLN A 39 -3.95 1.33 -6.71
CA GLN A 39 -2.98 2.41 -6.90
C GLN A 39 -2.48 2.96 -5.57
N ARG A 40 -3.39 3.18 -4.62
CA ARG A 40 -3.04 3.64 -3.27
C ARG A 40 -2.16 2.63 -2.54
N LEU A 41 -2.47 1.36 -2.68
CA LEU A 41 -1.69 0.28 -2.08
C LEU A 41 -0.27 0.25 -2.66
N ALA A 42 -0.13 0.38 -3.97
CA ALA A 42 1.18 0.41 -4.62
C ALA A 42 2.03 1.59 -4.14
N VAL A 43 1.42 2.77 -3.98
CA VAL A 43 2.10 3.96 -3.46
C VAL A 43 2.54 3.75 -2.01
N LYS A 44 1.70 3.15 -1.18
CA LYS A 44 2.06 2.84 0.22
C LYS A 44 3.16 1.81 0.32
N ASP A 45 3.14 0.79 -0.52
CA ASP A 45 4.20 -0.22 -0.56
C ASP A 45 5.54 0.40 -0.93
N ASP A 46 5.58 1.27 -1.93
CA ASP A 46 6.77 2.01 -2.30
C ASP A 46 7.27 2.88 -1.16
N SER A 47 6.38 3.60 -0.52
CA SER A 47 6.70 4.44 0.64
C SER A 47 7.26 3.61 1.79
N ASN A 48 6.67 2.46 2.11
CA ASN A 48 7.13 1.57 3.14
C ASN A 48 8.52 1.00 2.82
N ARG A 49 8.77 0.63 1.58
CA ARG A 49 10.10 0.14 1.14
C ARG A 49 11.16 1.21 1.31
N ARG A 50 10.85 2.46 0.95
CA ARG A 50 11.76 3.59 1.14
C ARG A 50 12.06 3.83 2.62
N TRP A 51 11.03 3.78 3.47
CA TRP A 51 11.18 3.91 4.91
C TRP A 51 12.07 2.82 5.50
N GLU A 52 11.87 1.57 5.09
CA GLU A 52 12.72 0.47 5.55
C GLU A 52 14.16 0.64 5.08
N GLN A 53 14.36 1.05 3.83
CA GLN A 53 15.69 1.32 3.28
C GLN A 53 16.38 2.44 4.04
N GLU A 54 15.67 3.53 4.31
CA GLU A 54 16.19 4.64 5.10
C GLU A 54 16.54 4.23 6.53
N ARG A 55 15.70 3.42 7.16
CA ARG A 55 15.98 2.89 8.50
C ARG A 55 17.24 2.04 8.53
N VAL A 56 17.43 1.19 7.57
CA VAL A 56 18.63 0.36 7.44
C VAL A 56 19.87 1.24 7.23
N ASP A 57 19.78 2.24 6.38
CA ASP A 57 20.86 3.18 6.11
C ASP A 57 21.23 3.98 7.36
N ILE A 58 20.25 4.49 8.07
CA ILE A 58 20.46 5.24 9.31
C ILE A 58 21.10 4.34 10.37
N LYS A 59 20.59 3.14 10.54
CA LYS A 59 21.14 2.16 11.49
C LYS A 59 22.61 1.83 11.17
N SER A 60 22.92 1.61 9.91
CA SER A 60 24.27 1.36 9.44
C SER A 60 25.20 2.53 9.73
N ARG A 61 24.76 3.78 9.50
CA ARG A 61 25.52 4.99 9.79
C ARG A 61 25.76 5.16 11.29
N ILE A 62 24.76 4.90 12.11
CA ILE A 62 24.88 4.97 13.57
C ILE A 62 25.90 3.93 14.06
N GLU A 63 25.84 2.72 13.59
CA GLU A 63 26.78 1.65 13.95
C GLU A 63 28.22 2.02 13.55
N LYS A 64 28.39 2.61 12.39
CA LYS A 64 29.69 3.08 11.91
C LYS A 64 30.26 4.20 12.78
N VAL A 65 29.41 5.18 13.11
CA VAL A 65 29.82 6.30 13.99
C VAL A 65 30.18 5.79 15.38
N LEU A 66 29.39 4.88 15.94
CA LEU A 66 29.69 4.27 17.24
C LEU A 66 31.00 3.49 17.21
N GLY A 67 31.25 2.76 16.14
CA GLY A 67 32.52 2.07 15.95
C GLY A 67 33.71 3.02 15.87
N ASP A 68 33.55 4.13 15.17
CA ASP A 68 34.58 5.19 15.07
C ASP A 68 34.86 5.85 16.43
N ILE A 69 33.81 6.11 17.21
CA ILE A 69 33.92 6.67 18.58
C ILE A 69 34.67 5.67 19.49
N GLU A 70 34.32 4.40 19.46
CA GLU A 70 35.01 3.36 20.24
C GLU A 70 36.49 3.26 19.87
N LEU A 71 36.82 3.36 18.60
CA LEU A 71 38.19 3.40 18.12
C LEU A 71 38.95 4.62 18.66
N LEU A 72 38.32 5.80 18.62
CA LEU A 72 38.92 7.03 19.17
C LEU A 72 39.15 6.94 20.67
N GLU A 73 38.24 6.36 21.41
CA GLU A 73 38.40 6.12 22.86
C GLU A 73 39.55 5.20 23.14
N CYS A 74 39.69 4.12 22.37
CA CYS A 74 40.83 3.22 22.47
C CYS A 74 42.17 3.93 22.19
N PHE A 75 42.22 4.80 21.20
CA PHE A 75 43.39 5.61 20.88
C PHE A 75 43.74 6.58 21.99
N GLU A 76 42.77 7.25 22.58
CA GLU A 76 42.93 8.16 23.70
C GLU A 76 43.48 7.44 24.94
N GLU A 77 42.95 6.27 25.29
CA GLU A 77 43.43 5.44 26.38
C GLU A 77 44.87 5.00 26.16
N ARG A 78 45.24 4.57 24.97
CA ARG A 78 46.64 4.22 24.61
C ARG A 78 47.58 5.43 24.70
N LYS A 79 47.08 6.59 24.31
CA LYS A 79 47.84 7.82 24.35
C LYS A 79 48.10 8.27 25.79
N GLU A 80 47.12 8.15 26.68
CA GLU A 80 47.29 8.42 28.12
C GLU A 80 48.30 7.45 28.77
N VAL A 81 48.21 6.16 28.46
CA VAL A 81 49.11 5.16 28.95
C VAL A 81 50.54 5.37 28.42
N ALA A 82 50.70 5.85 27.20
CA ALA A 82 51.99 6.15 26.60
C ALA A 82 52.66 7.41 27.17
N LEU A 83 51.88 8.32 27.71
CA LEU A 83 52.39 9.55 28.36
C LEU A 83 52.82 9.36 29.83
N ASP A 84 52.35 8.32 30.44
CA ASP A 84 52.76 7.91 31.78
C ASP A 84 54.02 7.06 31.73
#